data_5deccc5448a5537efb54d3e2b11b9ef4
#
_entry.id   5deccc5448a5537efb54d3e2b11b9ef4
#
_cell.length_a   1.000
_cell.length_b   1.000
_cell.length_c   1.000
_cell.angle_alpha   90.00
_cell.angle_beta   90.00
_cell.angle_gamma   90.00
#
_symmetry.space_group_name_H-M   'P 1'
#
loop_
_entity.id
_entity.type
_entity.pdbx_description
1 polymer ?
#
loop_
_entity_poly.entity_id
_entity_poly.type
_entity_poly.pdbx_seq_one_letter_code
_entity_poly.pdbx_strand_id
1 'polypeptide(L)'
;MKHHNRYIFSDTETTGVSERDFIQIIQSASMLTDEKFETLEKINVSCAPLPWTVPTTGAYLTHKKIDTLQSPVTHYQMMKSIHDQWRAWSEPDPAIFVTYNGHAFDEELYRKQFFWNLLDPFVTNTNGNGRSDLLILTRLISQLLPDLIDFEINQNGNPVCRLESVAGRLGLDTSNAHDALSDCIFMVELLKFLNAEQPKLVCDYLMQATKQGCAEFLAKTKVIGYRYQPFAKFWTYPVKFLGINPTNQNEAICVDLNYPIEDVIDLSY
;
A
#
# COMPACT_ATOMS: atom_id res chain seq x y z
N MET A 1 20.90 -5.76 -9.97
CA MET A 1 19.58 -5.31 -9.51
C MET A 1 19.49 -3.82 -9.69
N LYS A 2 18.47 -3.29 -10.37
CA LYS A 2 18.13 -1.88 -10.20
C LYS A 2 17.44 -1.79 -8.85
N HIS A 3 18.12 -1.33 -7.82
CA HIS A 3 17.49 -0.96 -6.57
C HIS A 3 16.68 0.30 -6.85
N HIS A 4 15.43 0.34 -6.42
CA HIS A 4 14.69 1.57 -6.38
C HIS A 4 15.29 2.43 -5.27
N ASN A 5 15.69 3.64 -5.59
CA ASN A 5 16.26 4.60 -4.64
C ASN A 5 15.24 5.68 -4.26
N ARG A 6 13.99 5.53 -4.72
CA ARG A 6 12.91 6.48 -4.49
C ARG A 6 11.64 5.77 -4.09
N TYR A 7 10.98 6.31 -3.09
CA TYR A 7 9.70 5.83 -2.61
C TYR A 7 8.72 7.00 -2.57
N ILE A 8 7.50 6.77 -3.07
CA ILE A 8 6.41 7.75 -3.07
C ILE A 8 5.32 7.21 -2.16
N PHE A 9 5.24 7.74 -0.95
CA PHE A 9 4.17 7.42 -0.01
C PHE A 9 2.94 8.23 -0.40
N SER A 10 1.78 7.61 -0.45
CA SER A 10 0.54 8.30 -0.80
C SER A 10 -0.64 7.81 -0.01
N ASP A 11 -1.53 8.75 0.31
CA ASP A 11 -2.77 8.51 1.02
C ASP A 11 -3.88 9.44 0.50
N THR A 12 -5.15 9.06 0.74
CA THR A 12 -6.32 9.81 0.26
C THR A 12 -7.41 9.95 1.31
N GLU A 13 -8.06 11.13 1.36
CA GLU A 13 -9.35 11.28 1.97
C GLU A 13 -10.45 11.32 0.91
N THR A 14 -11.57 10.70 1.19
CA THR A 14 -12.60 10.42 0.19
C THR A 14 -14.00 10.80 0.66
N THR A 15 -14.93 10.91 -0.29
CA THR A 15 -16.34 11.20 0.00
C THR A 15 -17.11 10.03 0.62
N GLY A 16 -16.51 8.82 0.64
CA GLY A 16 -17.15 7.61 1.17
C GLY A 16 -16.24 6.40 0.99
N VAL A 17 -16.68 5.24 1.46
CA VAL A 17 -15.90 3.97 1.42
C VAL A 17 -16.65 2.81 0.80
N SER A 18 -17.94 2.98 0.49
CA SER A 18 -18.78 1.91 -0.05
C SER A 18 -18.64 1.81 -1.56
N GLU A 19 -18.45 0.60 -2.10
CA GLU A 19 -18.44 0.35 -3.55
C GLU A 19 -19.75 0.74 -4.26
N ARG A 20 -20.85 0.90 -3.48
CA ARG A 20 -22.15 1.35 -3.99
C ARG A 20 -22.24 2.86 -4.17
N ASP A 21 -21.31 3.60 -3.57
CA ASP A 21 -21.25 5.05 -3.65
C ASP A 21 -20.30 5.46 -4.79
N PHE A 22 -20.57 6.65 -5.36
CA PHE A 22 -19.61 7.27 -6.25
C PHE A 22 -18.52 7.91 -5.41
N ILE A 23 -17.48 7.11 -5.08
CA ILE A 23 -16.38 7.56 -4.24
C ILE A 23 -15.49 8.51 -5.03
N GLN A 24 -15.27 9.70 -4.48
CA GLN A 24 -14.35 10.69 -5.01
C GLN A 24 -13.24 10.97 -4.01
N ILE A 25 -11.99 11.06 -4.48
CA ILE A 25 -10.87 11.61 -3.70
C ILE A 25 -11.09 13.11 -3.56
N ILE A 26 -11.07 13.62 -2.32
CA ILE A 26 -11.22 15.03 -1.97
C ILE A 26 -9.98 15.64 -1.37
N GLN A 27 -9.08 14.82 -0.83
CA GLN A 27 -7.71 15.19 -0.48
C GLN A 27 -6.79 14.08 -0.96
N SER A 28 -5.66 14.45 -1.50
CA SER A 28 -4.57 13.55 -1.87
C SER A 28 -3.26 14.14 -1.39
N ALA A 29 -2.51 13.37 -0.63
CA ALA A 29 -1.16 13.71 -0.20
C ALA A 29 -0.16 12.69 -0.68
N SER A 30 1.07 13.15 -0.95
CA SER A 30 2.18 12.25 -1.25
C SER A 30 3.50 12.83 -0.78
N MET A 31 4.42 11.94 -0.42
CA MET A 31 5.77 12.27 0.02
C MET A 31 6.77 11.45 -0.78
N LEU A 32 7.71 12.14 -1.42
CA LEU A 32 8.88 11.52 -2.04
C LEU A 32 9.97 11.36 -0.98
N THR A 33 10.56 10.17 -0.91
CA THR A 33 11.73 9.89 -0.05
C THR A 33 12.87 9.24 -0.84
N ASP A 34 14.06 9.29 -0.28
CA ASP A 34 15.22 8.56 -0.75
C ASP A 34 15.24 7.10 -0.25
N GLU A 35 16.37 6.38 -0.48
CA GLU A 35 16.58 4.99 -0.05
C GLU A 35 16.69 4.80 1.47
N LYS A 36 16.85 5.88 2.24
CA LYS A 36 16.84 5.89 3.71
C LYS A 36 15.49 6.32 4.27
N PHE A 37 14.52 6.53 3.40
CA PHE A 37 13.19 7.05 3.71
C PHE A 37 13.23 8.49 4.26
N GLU A 38 14.31 9.27 3.97
CA GLU A 38 14.34 10.69 4.27
C GLU A 38 13.52 11.48 3.26
N THR A 39 12.65 12.36 3.77
CA THR A 39 11.73 13.14 2.93
C THR A 39 12.48 14.14 2.07
N LEU A 40 12.29 14.05 0.76
CA LEU A 40 12.82 14.98 -0.23
C LEU A 40 11.81 16.06 -0.62
N GLU A 41 10.61 15.65 -0.96
CA GLU A 41 9.51 16.53 -1.38
C GLU A 41 8.17 16.02 -0.89
N LYS A 42 7.17 16.89 -0.88
CA LYS A 42 5.80 16.54 -0.54
C LYS A 42 4.79 17.38 -1.32
N ILE A 43 3.64 16.79 -1.57
CA ILE A 43 2.46 17.46 -2.14
C ILE A 43 1.24 17.10 -1.30
N ASN A 44 0.35 18.07 -1.08
CA ASN A 44 -0.93 17.87 -0.40
C ASN A 44 -1.95 18.81 -1.05
N VAL A 45 -2.94 18.25 -1.69
CA VAL A 45 -3.96 19.02 -2.45
C VAL A 45 -5.35 18.51 -2.10
N SER A 46 -6.27 19.44 -1.87
CA SER A 46 -7.68 19.14 -1.66
C SER A 46 -8.55 19.80 -2.71
N CYS A 47 -9.69 19.18 -3.03
CA CYS A 47 -10.65 19.72 -3.98
C CYS A 47 -12.09 19.64 -3.45
N ALA A 48 -12.99 20.40 -4.07
CA ALA A 48 -14.41 20.26 -3.81
C ALA A 48 -14.96 18.92 -4.37
N PRO A 49 -16.00 18.33 -3.72
CA PRO A 49 -16.79 17.27 -4.34
C PRO A 49 -17.40 17.74 -5.66
N LEU A 50 -17.47 16.83 -6.63
CA LEU A 50 -18.17 17.06 -7.89
C LEU A 50 -19.66 17.30 -7.64
N PRO A 51 -20.36 18.09 -8.48
CA PRO A 51 -21.76 18.46 -8.23
C PRO A 51 -22.73 17.29 -8.11
N TRP A 52 -22.37 16.14 -8.64
CA TRP A 52 -23.17 14.90 -8.58
C TRP A 52 -22.69 13.91 -7.54
N THR A 53 -21.60 14.23 -6.79
CA THR A 53 -21.08 13.39 -5.72
C THR A 53 -21.70 13.81 -4.40
N VAL A 54 -22.39 12.89 -3.74
CA VAL A 54 -22.96 13.10 -2.41
C VAL A 54 -22.02 12.50 -1.37
N PRO A 55 -21.31 13.32 -0.59
CA PRO A 55 -20.44 12.79 0.46
C PRO A 55 -21.24 12.08 1.56
N THR A 56 -20.67 10.99 2.08
CA THR A 56 -21.25 10.31 3.24
C THR A 56 -20.91 11.05 4.52
N THR A 57 -21.88 11.14 5.44
CA THR A 57 -21.66 11.74 6.76
C THR A 57 -20.54 11.02 7.53
N GLY A 58 -20.48 9.70 7.41
CA GLY A 58 -19.43 8.89 8.07
C GLY A 58 -18.02 9.29 7.66
N ALA A 59 -17.76 9.48 6.36
CA ALA A 59 -16.46 9.92 5.87
C ALA A 59 -16.08 11.29 6.46
N TYR A 60 -16.98 12.27 6.36
CA TYR A 60 -16.72 13.62 6.86
C TYR A 60 -16.61 13.72 8.39
N LEU A 61 -17.23 12.82 9.14
CA LEU A 61 -17.02 12.72 10.58
C LEU A 61 -15.63 12.13 10.91
N THR A 62 -15.11 11.26 10.06
CA THR A 62 -13.79 10.62 10.24
C THR A 62 -12.66 11.60 9.93
N HIS A 63 -12.56 12.10 8.70
CA HIS A 63 -11.44 12.95 8.28
C HIS A 63 -11.64 14.45 8.59
N LYS A 64 -12.84 14.89 8.94
CA LYS A 64 -13.19 16.29 9.34
C LYS A 64 -12.88 17.37 8.27
N LYS A 65 -12.73 16.99 6.99
CA LYS A 65 -12.36 17.89 5.87
C LYS A 65 -13.56 18.69 5.33
N ILE A 66 -14.31 19.35 6.21
CA ILE A 66 -15.49 20.15 5.85
C ILE A 66 -15.12 21.33 4.93
N ASP A 67 -13.91 21.86 5.07
CA ASP A 67 -13.36 22.92 4.23
C ASP A 67 -13.31 22.57 2.74
N THR A 68 -13.18 21.28 2.42
CA THR A 68 -13.19 20.79 1.03
C THR A 68 -14.48 21.11 0.30
N LEU A 69 -15.62 21.19 1.02
CA LEU A 69 -16.93 21.53 0.42
C LEU A 69 -16.93 22.90 -0.27
N GLN A 70 -16.02 23.79 0.10
CA GLN A 70 -15.90 25.14 -0.45
C GLN A 70 -14.53 25.38 -1.13
N SER A 71 -13.77 24.31 -1.40
CA SER A 71 -12.50 24.44 -2.08
C SER A 71 -12.66 25.05 -3.47
N PRO A 72 -11.84 26.07 -3.83
CA PRO A 72 -11.81 26.61 -5.18
C PRO A 72 -11.13 25.66 -6.18
N VAL A 73 -10.45 24.63 -5.72
CA VAL A 73 -9.73 23.66 -6.54
C VAL A 73 -10.73 22.65 -7.09
N THR A 74 -10.73 22.48 -8.40
CA THR A 74 -11.56 21.45 -9.05
C THR A 74 -10.91 20.08 -8.91
N HIS A 75 -11.72 19.03 -9.00
CA HIS A 75 -11.24 17.64 -9.02
C HIS A 75 -10.17 17.41 -10.10
N TYR A 76 -10.39 17.95 -11.32
CA TYR A 76 -9.40 17.85 -12.40
C TYR A 76 -8.06 18.51 -12.03
N GLN A 77 -8.08 19.71 -11.45
CA GLN A 77 -6.85 20.41 -11.04
C GLN A 77 -6.07 19.61 -10.00
N MET A 78 -6.76 19.07 -8.99
CA MET A 78 -6.14 18.22 -7.97
C MET A 78 -5.52 16.97 -8.60
N MET A 79 -6.31 16.20 -9.37
CA MET A 79 -5.83 14.95 -9.97
C MET A 79 -4.67 15.19 -10.95
N LYS A 80 -4.73 16.28 -11.73
CA LYS A 80 -3.62 16.65 -12.63
C LYS A 80 -2.37 17.04 -11.85
N SER A 81 -2.48 17.80 -10.76
CA SER A 81 -1.33 18.20 -9.94
C SER A 81 -0.64 16.97 -9.34
N ILE A 82 -1.40 16.03 -8.79
CA ILE A 82 -0.85 14.79 -8.23
C ILE A 82 -0.20 13.93 -9.32
N HIS A 83 -0.88 13.75 -10.45
CA HIS A 83 -0.37 12.95 -11.55
C HIS A 83 0.94 13.51 -12.13
N ASP A 84 0.97 14.83 -12.39
CA ASP A 84 2.17 15.50 -12.93
C ASP A 84 3.33 15.42 -11.93
N GLN A 85 3.05 15.57 -10.62
CA GLN A 85 4.06 15.47 -9.58
C GLN A 85 4.62 14.04 -9.47
N TRP A 86 3.77 13.02 -9.50
CA TRP A 86 4.21 11.63 -9.46
C TRP A 86 5.08 11.28 -10.67
N ARG A 87 4.72 11.77 -11.86
CA ARG A 87 5.54 11.60 -13.05
C ARG A 87 6.90 12.31 -12.89
N ALA A 88 6.90 13.56 -12.45
CA ALA A 88 8.14 14.30 -12.21
C ALA A 88 9.07 13.58 -11.22
N TRP A 89 8.51 12.92 -10.21
CA TRP A 89 9.28 12.17 -9.22
C TRP A 89 9.76 10.79 -9.69
N SER A 90 9.03 10.13 -10.59
CA SER A 90 9.31 8.74 -10.99
C SER A 90 9.81 8.56 -12.43
N GLU A 91 9.73 9.57 -13.30
CA GLU A 91 10.26 9.46 -14.67
C GLU A 91 11.78 9.49 -14.77
N PRO A 92 12.52 10.29 -13.97
CA PRO A 92 13.99 10.27 -14.01
C PRO A 92 14.54 8.91 -13.53
N ASP A 93 13.97 8.37 -12.42
CA ASP A 93 14.31 7.08 -11.84
C ASP A 93 13.02 6.42 -11.32
N PRO A 94 12.76 5.14 -11.68
CA PRO A 94 11.58 4.45 -11.21
C PRO A 94 11.45 4.45 -9.69
N ALA A 95 10.22 4.60 -9.18
CA ALA A 95 9.92 4.65 -7.76
C ALA A 95 9.02 3.47 -7.33
N ILE A 96 9.06 3.14 -6.04
CA ILE A 96 8.04 2.30 -5.41
C ILE A 96 6.98 3.22 -4.80
N PHE A 97 5.75 3.06 -5.24
CA PHE A 97 4.58 3.70 -4.64
C PHE A 97 4.14 2.88 -3.41
N VAL A 98 4.06 3.56 -2.28
CA VAL A 98 3.82 2.95 -0.98
C VAL A 98 2.51 3.50 -0.40
N THR A 99 1.62 2.60 -0.02
CA THR A 99 0.32 2.92 0.56
C THR A 99 0.06 2.10 1.83
N TYR A 100 -1.02 2.37 2.52
CA TYR A 100 -1.52 1.58 3.63
C TYR A 100 -2.95 1.10 3.34
N ASN A 101 -3.13 -0.18 3.03
CA ASN A 101 -4.37 -0.76 2.49
C ASN A 101 -4.74 -0.25 1.08
N GLY A 102 -3.82 0.43 0.42
CA GLY A 102 -4.11 1.09 -0.85
C GLY A 102 -4.27 0.14 -2.03
N HIS A 103 -3.68 -1.06 -1.98
CA HIS A 103 -3.92 -2.07 -3.02
C HIS A 103 -5.40 -2.45 -3.16
N ALA A 104 -6.16 -2.36 -2.06
CA ALA A 104 -7.59 -2.66 -2.04
C ALA A 104 -8.46 -1.41 -2.18
N PHE A 105 -7.93 -0.19 -2.09
CA PHE A 105 -8.71 1.03 -2.04
C PHE A 105 -8.11 2.18 -2.88
N ASP A 106 -7.05 2.84 -2.41
CA ASP A 106 -6.52 4.06 -3.01
C ASP A 106 -6.05 3.87 -4.45
N GLU A 107 -5.35 2.78 -4.75
CA GLU A 107 -4.84 2.46 -6.10
C GLU A 107 -5.97 2.36 -7.12
N GLU A 108 -7.07 1.74 -6.74
CA GLU A 108 -8.24 1.59 -7.60
C GLU A 108 -8.94 2.94 -7.81
N LEU A 109 -9.02 3.77 -6.76
CA LEU A 109 -9.60 5.10 -6.85
C LEU A 109 -8.74 6.02 -7.72
N TYR A 110 -7.42 6.05 -7.53
CA TYR A 110 -6.52 6.83 -8.39
C TYR A 110 -6.65 6.40 -9.85
N ARG A 111 -6.64 5.10 -10.12
CA ARG A 111 -6.77 4.58 -11.48
C ARG A 111 -8.06 5.03 -12.16
N LYS A 112 -9.20 4.92 -11.47
CA LYS A 112 -10.50 5.37 -11.97
C LYS A 112 -10.51 6.87 -12.20
N GLN A 113 -10.01 7.65 -11.24
CA GLN A 113 -10.11 9.11 -11.28
C GLN A 113 -9.09 9.75 -12.21
N PHE A 114 -7.90 9.16 -12.40
CA PHE A 114 -7.01 9.55 -13.49
C PHE A 114 -7.66 9.29 -14.85
N PHE A 115 -8.26 8.11 -15.05
CA PHE A 115 -8.97 7.78 -16.29
C PHE A 115 -10.11 8.77 -16.58
N TRP A 116 -10.93 9.15 -15.58
CA TRP A 116 -12.00 10.14 -15.78
C TRP A 116 -11.48 11.52 -16.16
N ASN A 117 -10.28 11.85 -15.74
CA ASN A 117 -9.63 13.12 -16.04
C ASN A 117 -8.74 13.05 -17.30
N LEU A 118 -8.81 11.96 -18.06
CA LEU A 118 -7.99 11.71 -19.26
C LEU A 118 -6.48 11.76 -18.99
N LEU A 119 -6.07 11.32 -17.81
CA LEU A 119 -4.69 11.15 -17.39
C LEU A 119 -4.31 9.65 -17.43
N ASP A 120 -3.00 9.35 -17.52
CA ASP A 120 -2.54 7.95 -17.50
C ASP A 120 -2.92 7.26 -16.18
N PRO A 121 -3.79 6.23 -16.20
CA PRO A 121 -4.23 5.54 -14.99
C PRO A 121 -3.21 4.54 -14.43
N PHE A 122 -2.08 4.33 -15.11
CA PHE A 122 -1.10 3.29 -14.78
C PHE A 122 0.25 3.83 -14.31
N VAL A 123 0.33 5.11 -13.96
CA VAL A 123 1.58 5.77 -13.55
C VAL A 123 2.31 5.03 -12.43
N THR A 124 1.59 4.37 -11.51
CA THR A 124 2.16 3.67 -10.35
C THR A 124 2.82 2.32 -10.68
N ASN A 125 2.56 1.74 -11.85
CA ASN A 125 3.02 0.40 -12.22
C ASN A 125 3.55 0.25 -13.65
N THR A 126 3.83 1.37 -14.31
CA THR A 126 4.50 1.42 -15.63
C THR A 126 5.90 2.01 -15.48
N ASN A 127 6.68 1.97 -16.55
CA ASN A 127 8.03 2.57 -16.61
C ASN A 127 9.02 2.08 -15.54
N GLY A 128 8.82 0.85 -15.03
CA GLY A 128 9.65 0.28 -13.97
C GLY A 128 9.21 0.65 -12.56
N ASN A 129 8.16 1.43 -12.41
CA ASN A 129 7.54 1.70 -11.11
C ASN A 129 6.97 0.42 -10.48
N GLY A 130 6.95 0.39 -9.16
CA GLY A 130 6.39 -0.70 -8.38
C GLY A 130 5.40 -0.19 -7.33
N ARG A 131 4.66 -1.11 -6.69
CA ARG A 131 3.66 -0.82 -5.67
C ARG A 131 3.85 -1.68 -4.45
N SER A 132 3.71 -1.10 -3.28
CA SER A 132 3.85 -1.78 -1.99
C SER A 132 2.76 -1.31 -1.03
N ASP A 133 2.22 -2.23 -0.22
CA ASP A 133 1.16 -1.95 0.75
C ASP A 133 1.63 -2.30 2.16
N LEU A 134 1.90 -1.28 2.97
CA LEU A 134 2.45 -1.48 4.32
C LEU A 134 1.49 -2.18 5.28
N LEU A 135 0.19 -2.17 5.03
CA LEU A 135 -0.73 -2.98 5.86
C LEU A 135 -0.41 -4.47 5.74
N ILE A 136 -0.03 -4.95 4.56
CA ILE A 136 0.35 -6.36 4.36
C ILE A 136 1.60 -6.68 5.16
N LEU A 137 2.62 -5.82 5.09
CA LEU A 137 3.86 -5.96 5.88
C LEU A 137 3.58 -5.90 7.39
N THR A 138 2.80 -4.92 7.84
CA THR A 138 2.42 -4.75 9.26
C THR A 138 1.72 -5.99 9.81
N ARG A 139 0.79 -6.53 9.07
CA ARG A 139 0.09 -7.78 9.43
C ARG A 139 1.02 -8.99 9.45
N LEU A 140 2.00 -9.08 8.53
CA LEU A 140 3.02 -10.14 8.56
C LEU A 140 3.85 -10.04 9.82
N ILE A 141 4.29 -8.83 10.19
CA ILE A 141 5.08 -8.56 11.40
C ILE A 141 4.28 -8.93 12.64
N SER A 142 3.02 -8.54 12.72
CA SER A 142 2.18 -8.86 13.89
C SER A 142 2.04 -10.36 14.17
N GLN A 143 2.35 -11.22 13.20
CA GLN A 143 2.31 -12.68 13.33
C GLN A 143 3.67 -13.31 13.57
N LEU A 144 4.66 -12.88 12.79
CA LEU A 144 5.98 -13.52 12.80
C LEU A 144 6.92 -12.90 13.83
N LEU A 145 6.71 -11.63 14.18
CA LEU A 145 7.52 -10.85 15.10
C LEU A 145 6.60 -10.02 16.03
N PRO A 146 5.71 -10.67 16.79
CA PRO A 146 4.69 -9.96 17.59
C PRO A 146 5.28 -9.02 18.65
N ASP A 147 6.49 -9.29 19.11
CA ASP A 147 7.19 -8.48 20.11
C ASP A 147 7.89 -7.25 19.52
N LEU A 148 7.93 -7.10 18.18
CA LEU A 148 8.60 -5.99 17.53
C LEU A 148 7.83 -4.66 17.70
N ILE A 149 6.50 -4.75 17.65
CA ILE A 149 5.58 -3.64 17.93
C ILE A 149 4.58 -4.11 18.98
N ASP A 150 4.37 -3.34 20.04
CA ASP A 150 3.36 -3.62 21.07
C ASP A 150 1.95 -3.35 20.52
N PHE A 151 1.46 -4.25 19.66
CA PHE A 151 0.16 -4.09 19.02
C PHE A 151 -1.00 -4.04 20.03
N GLU A 152 -1.92 -3.12 19.80
CA GLU A 152 -3.22 -3.16 20.45
C GLU A 152 -3.94 -4.46 20.08
N ILE A 153 -4.56 -5.11 21.08
CA ILE A 153 -5.31 -6.36 20.86
C ILE A 153 -6.81 -6.06 20.94
N ASN A 154 -7.54 -6.44 19.90
CA ASN A 154 -8.99 -6.27 19.87
C ASN A 154 -9.74 -7.30 20.75
N GLN A 155 -11.04 -7.14 20.88
CA GLN A 155 -11.90 -8.01 21.71
C GLN A 155 -11.87 -9.50 21.31
N ASN A 156 -11.44 -9.81 20.07
CA ASN A 156 -11.31 -11.17 19.55
C ASN A 156 -9.90 -11.75 19.72
N GLY A 157 -9.00 -11.04 20.43
CA GLY A 157 -7.62 -11.47 20.62
C GLY A 157 -6.70 -11.25 19.42
N ASN A 158 -7.11 -10.48 18.42
CA ASN A 158 -6.30 -10.23 17.24
C ASN A 158 -5.60 -8.86 17.33
N PRO A 159 -4.36 -8.76 16.79
CA PRO A 159 -3.64 -7.48 16.73
C PRO A 159 -4.37 -6.48 15.81
N VAL A 160 -4.44 -5.23 16.26
CA VAL A 160 -5.01 -4.10 15.52
C VAL A 160 -3.90 -3.51 14.66
N CYS A 161 -4.03 -3.66 13.34
CA CYS A 161 -3.07 -3.16 12.36
C CYS A 161 -3.60 -1.93 11.62
N ARG A 162 -4.39 -1.05 12.27
CA ARG A 162 -4.74 0.26 11.70
C ARG A 162 -3.55 1.20 11.82
N LEU A 163 -3.32 2.03 10.80
CA LEU A 163 -2.16 2.91 10.74
C LEU A 163 -2.06 3.82 11.97
N GLU A 164 -3.16 4.45 12.36
CA GLU A 164 -3.27 5.29 13.57
C GLU A 164 -2.85 4.53 14.84
N SER A 165 -3.37 3.30 15.04
CA SER A 165 -3.04 2.48 16.21
C SER A 165 -1.55 2.12 16.23
N VAL A 166 -1.00 1.72 15.07
CA VAL A 166 0.43 1.35 14.94
C VAL A 166 1.32 2.58 15.15
N ALA A 167 0.99 3.72 14.54
CA ALA A 167 1.72 4.98 14.72
C ALA A 167 1.76 5.42 16.20
N GLY A 168 0.63 5.33 16.90
CA GLY A 168 0.55 5.62 18.33
C GLY A 168 1.43 4.70 19.18
N ARG A 169 1.54 3.41 18.83
CA ARG A 169 2.45 2.46 19.50
C ARG A 169 3.94 2.73 19.23
N LEU A 170 4.25 3.39 18.12
CA LEU A 170 5.60 3.90 17.84
C LEU A 170 5.89 5.25 18.52
N GLY A 171 4.94 5.79 19.30
CA GLY A 171 5.10 7.07 20.03
C GLY A 171 4.86 8.31 19.18
N LEU A 172 4.26 8.17 17.99
CA LEU A 172 3.92 9.32 17.15
C LEU A 172 2.65 10.01 17.65
N ASP A 173 2.57 11.32 17.44
CA ASP A 173 1.36 12.10 17.74
C ASP A 173 0.30 11.83 16.66
N THR A 174 -0.76 11.12 17.03
CA THR A 174 -1.86 10.73 16.14
C THR A 174 -3.06 11.68 16.20
N SER A 175 -2.92 12.87 16.80
CA SER A 175 -4.00 13.86 16.89
C SER A 175 -4.55 14.30 15.53
N ASN A 176 -3.73 14.22 14.49
CA ASN A 176 -4.07 14.53 13.09
C ASN A 176 -4.23 13.25 12.21
N ALA A 177 -4.48 12.09 12.81
CA ALA A 177 -4.85 10.92 12.01
C ALA A 177 -6.10 11.21 11.17
N HIS A 178 -6.19 10.55 10.01
CA HIS A 178 -7.19 10.84 8.98
C HIS A 178 -7.02 12.24 8.34
N ASP A 179 -5.78 12.69 8.24
CA ASP A 179 -5.32 13.69 7.29
C ASP A 179 -4.31 13.02 6.37
N ALA A 180 -4.54 13.02 5.08
CA ALA A 180 -3.74 12.24 4.13
C ALA A 180 -2.22 12.53 4.22
N LEU A 181 -1.81 13.77 4.52
CA LEU A 181 -0.39 14.06 4.71
C LEU A 181 0.15 13.49 6.02
N SER A 182 -0.62 13.53 7.10
CA SER A 182 -0.24 12.92 8.38
C SER A 182 -0.11 11.41 8.25
N ASP A 183 -1.02 10.77 7.51
CA ASP A 183 -0.98 9.33 7.27
C ASP A 183 0.22 8.94 6.40
N CYS A 184 0.62 9.77 5.42
CA CYS A 184 1.90 9.61 4.71
C CYS A 184 3.11 9.69 5.67
N ILE A 185 3.12 10.62 6.63
CA ILE A 185 4.19 10.74 7.63
C ILE A 185 4.23 9.47 8.49
N PHE A 186 3.09 8.96 8.95
CA PHE A 186 3.03 7.72 9.75
C PHE A 186 3.59 6.52 8.97
N MET A 187 3.29 6.41 7.68
CA MET A 187 3.85 5.36 6.83
C MET A 187 5.36 5.47 6.69
N VAL A 188 5.90 6.68 6.51
CA VAL A 188 7.34 6.91 6.42
C VAL A 188 8.04 6.51 7.73
N GLU A 189 7.54 6.96 8.86
CA GLU A 189 8.13 6.66 10.18
C GLU A 189 8.01 5.17 10.52
N LEU A 190 6.88 4.53 10.20
CA LEU A 190 6.73 3.07 10.33
C LEU A 190 7.80 2.33 9.51
N LEU A 191 7.99 2.71 8.26
CA LEU A 191 8.95 2.02 7.39
C LEU A 191 10.40 2.29 7.82
N LYS A 192 10.72 3.50 8.32
CA LYS A 192 12.01 3.81 8.94
C LYS A 192 12.27 2.91 10.14
N PHE A 193 11.30 2.80 11.05
CA PHE A 193 11.39 1.93 12.22
C PHE A 193 11.63 0.48 11.82
N LEU A 194 10.80 -0.05 10.91
CA LEU A 194 10.92 -1.42 10.45
C LEU A 194 12.27 -1.69 9.75
N ASN A 195 12.77 -0.73 8.98
CA ASN A 195 14.06 -0.86 8.31
C ASN A 195 15.24 -0.82 9.29
N ALA A 196 15.14 -0.07 10.38
CA ALA A 196 16.16 -0.06 11.43
C ALA A 196 16.22 -1.39 12.17
N GLU A 197 15.06 -1.98 12.50
CA GLU A 197 14.95 -3.20 13.28
C GLU A 197 15.11 -4.48 12.43
N GLN A 198 14.60 -4.48 11.20
CA GLN A 198 14.49 -5.65 10.32
C GLN A 198 14.86 -5.31 8.86
N PRO A 199 16.08 -4.80 8.59
CA PRO A 199 16.45 -4.28 7.26
C PRO A 199 16.33 -5.32 6.15
N LYS A 200 16.67 -6.59 6.46
CA LYS A 200 16.56 -7.67 5.48
C LYS A 200 15.10 -7.95 5.11
N LEU A 201 14.20 -7.99 6.09
CA LEU A 201 12.77 -8.22 5.87
C LEU A 201 12.16 -7.11 5.02
N VAL A 202 12.49 -5.85 5.33
CA VAL A 202 12.01 -4.68 4.57
C VAL A 202 12.55 -4.74 3.13
N CYS A 203 13.83 -5.01 2.94
CA CYS A 203 14.43 -5.17 1.61
C CYS A 203 13.75 -6.28 0.81
N ASP A 204 13.57 -7.46 1.40
CA ASP A 204 12.91 -8.60 0.75
C ASP A 204 11.45 -8.30 0.42
N TYR A 205 10.75 -7.52 1.25
CA TYR A 205 9.37 -7.11 1.01
C TYR A 205 9.27 -6.09 -0.13
N LEU A 206 10.06 -5.02 -0.08
CA LEU A 206 10.05 -3.96 -1.09
C LEU A 206 10.52 -4.44 -2.47
N MET A 207 11.41 -5.44 -2.52
CA MET A 207 11.83 -6.07 -3.77
C MET A 207 10.64 -6.67 -4.54
N GLN A 208 9.60 -7.11 -3.84
CA GLN A 208 8.40 -7.71 -4.43
C GLN A 208 7.43 -6.67 -5.02
N ALA A 209 7.70 -5.38 -4.89
CA ALA A 209 6.87 -4.30 -5.41
C ALA A 209 6.75 -4.31 -6.94
N THR A 210 7.68 -4.95 -7.65
CA THR A 210 7.64 -5.12 -9.11
C THR A 210 7.52 -6.59 -9.50
N LYS A 211 6.95 -6.86 -10.68
CA LYS A 211 6.85 -8.23 -11.23
C LYS A 211 8.23 -8.90 -11.35
N GLN A 212 9.23 -8.16 -11.83
CA GLN A 212 10.61 -8.67 -11.96
C GLN A 212 11.21 -8.97 -10.59
N GLY A 213 11.13 -8.06 -9.63
CA GLY A 213 11.65 -8.25 -8.28
C GLY A 213 10.97 -9.40 -7.55
N CYS A 214 9.66 -9.54 -7.71
CA CYS A 214 8.90 -10.68 -7.19
C CYS A 214 9.42 -12.01 -7.77
N ALA A 215 9.60 -12.09 -9.08
CA ALA A 215 10.14 -13.30 -9.74
C ALA A 215 11.56 -13.64 -9.26
N GLU A 216 12.42 -12.62 -9.09
CA GLU A 216 13.78 -12.81 -8.56
C GLU A 216 13.77 -13.28 -7.09
N PHE A 217 12.87 -12.71 -6.27
CA PHE A 217 12.68 -13.12 -4.87
C PHE A 217 12.25 -14.58 -4.79
N LEU A 218 11.23 -14.98 -5.56
CA LEU A 218 10.72 -16.34 -5.61
C LEU A 218 11.82 -17.34 -6.04
N ALA A 219 12.61 -17.01 -7.07
CA ALA A 219 13.66 -17.90 -7.58
C ALA A 219 14.82 -18.11 -6.59
N LYS A 220 15.14 -17.10 -5.77
CA LYS A 220 16.28 -17.14 -4.82
C LYS A 220 15.91 -17.72 -3.46
N THR A 221 14.61 -17.65 -3.08
CA THR A 221 14.18 -18.00 -1.73
C THR A 221 13.83 -19.48 -1.64
N LYS A 222 14.44 -20.19 -0.70
CA LYS A 222 14.22 -21.64 -0.52
C LYS A 222 12.84 -21.96 0.02
N VAL A 223 12.42 -21.22 1.05
CA VAL A 223 11.10 -21.34 1.68
C VAL A 223 10.53 -19.95 1.85
N ILE A 224 9.30 -19.77 1.46
CA ILE A 224 8.58 -18.50 1.45
C ILE A 224 7.39 -18.61 2.40
N GLY A 225 7.19 -17.63 3.25
CA GLY A 225 5.96 -17.48 4.00
C GLY A 225 4.89 -16.86 3.11
N TYR A 226 4.03 -17.68 2.52
CA TYR A 226 2.88 -17.16 1.75
C TYR A 226 1.73 -16.86 2.67
N ARG A 227 1.24 -15.63 2.62
CA ARG A 227 0.10 -15.21 3.40
C ARG A 227 -1.17 -15.22 2.54
N TYR A 228 -2.17 -15.93 3.04
CA TYR A 228 -3.50 -15.98 2.45
C TYR A 228 -4.53 -15.44 3.44
N GLN A 229 -5.36 -14.50 3.01
CA GLN A 229 -6.38 -13.88 3.85
C GLN A 229 -7.75 -13.99 3.18
N PRO A 230 -8.45 -15.12 3.29
CA PRO A 230 -9.85 -15.18 2.95
C PRO A 230 -10.67 -14.56 4.10
N PHE A 231 -11.56 -13.64 3.77
CA PHE A 231 -12.44 -12.97 4.73
C PHE A 231 -11.65 -12.26 5.86
N ALA A 232 -12.04 -12.41 7.11
CA ALA A 232 -11.39 -11.79 8.25
C ALA A 232 -10.26 -12.62 8.89
N LYS A 233 -10.01 -13.83 8.38
CA LYS A 233 -8.97 -14.73 8.88
C LYS A 233 -7.78 -14.73 7.93
N PHE A 234 -6.59 -14.98 8.47
CA PHE A 234 -5.40 -15.13 7.66
C PHE A 234 -4.59 -16.35 8.12
N TRP A 235 -3.95 -16.99 7.16
CA TRP A 235 -3.04 -18.09 7.37
C TRP A 235 -1.73 -17.78 6.69
N THR A 236 -0.63 -18.22 7.29
CA THR A 236 0.70 -18.20 6.66
C THR A 236 1.10 -19.63 6.34
N TYR A 237 1.38 -19.90 5.09
CA TYR A 237 1.83 -21.19 4.59
C TYR A 237 3.31 -21.13 4.27
N PRO A 238 4.13 -22.08 4.76
CA PRO A 238 5.47 -22.27 4.23
C PRO A 238 5.35 -22.91 2.85
N VAL A 239 5.76 -22.18 1.82
CA VAL A 239 5.69 -22.67 0.44
C VAL A 239 7.06 -22.67 -0.23
N LYS A 240 7.23 -23.57 -1.21
CA LYS A 240 8.39 -23.60 -2.10
C LYS A 240 7.93 -23.27 -3.50
N PHE A 241 8.58 -22.26 -4.10
CA PHE A 241 8.38 -21.92 -5.50
C PHE A 241 8.91 -23.04 -6.42
N LEU A 242 8.08 -23.47 -7.39
CA LEU A 242 8.39 -24.49 -8.37
C LEU A 242 8.63 -23.90 -9.77
N GLY A 243 7.88 -22.86 -10.12
CA GLY A 243 7.99 -22.24 -11.43
C GLY A 243 6.87 -21.24 -11.70
N ILE A 244 6.95 -20.55 -12.82
CA ILE A 244 5.87 -19.69 -13.31
C ILE A 244 4.89 -20.56 -14.13
N ASN A 245 3.60 -20.29 -13.99
CA ASN A 245 2.59 -20.98 -14.77
C ASN A 245 2.82 -20.74 -16.27
N PRO A 246 3.01 -21.81 -17.09
CA PRO A 246 3.31 -21.67 -18.52
C PRO A 246 2.18 -21.01 -19.32
N THR A 247 0.94 -21.13 -18.85
CA THR A 247 -0.24 -20.54 -19.52
C THR A 247 -0.61 -19.16 -19.00
N ASN A 248 -0.15 -18.78 -17.79
CA ASN A 248 -0.36 -17.46 -17.22
C ASN A 248 0.90 -16.98 -16.49
N GLN A 249 1.68 -16.16 -17.14
CA GLN A 249 2.94 -15.61 -16.58
C GLN A 249 2.76 -14.69 -15.37
N ASN A 250 1.53 -14.41 -14.94
CA ASN A 250 1.25 -13.66 -13.72
C ASN A 250 1.02 -14.57 -12.50
N GLU A 251 1.12 -15.89 -12.68
CA GLU A 251 0.91 -16.89 -11.63
C GLU A 251 2.19 -17.65 -11.33
N ALA A 252 2.51 -17.78 -10.05
CA ALA A 252 3.59 -18.62 -9.54
C ALA A 252 3.01 -19.94 -9.02
N ILE A 253 3.59 -21.05 -9.44
CA ILE A 253 3.25 -22.37 -8.93
C ILE A 253 4.13 -22.63 -7.71
N CYS A 254 3.50 -22.94 -6.59
CA CYS A 254 4.18 -23.24 -5.33
C CYS A 254 3.62 -24.53 -4.73
N VAL A 255 4.46 -25.26 -4.01
CA VAL A 255 4.04 -26.39 -3.18
C VAL A 255 3.91 -25.92 -1.72
N ASP A 256 2.81 -26.32 -1.07
CA ASP A 256 2.61 -26.12 0.38
C ASP A 256 3.44 -27.16 1.14
N LEU A 257 4.38 -26.70 1.95
CA LEU A 257 5.29 -27.55 2.72
C LEU A 257 4.66 -28.09 4.03
N ASN A 258 3.41 -27.79 4.33
CA ASN A 258 2.66 -28.44 5.41
C ASN A 258 2.25 -29.89 5.08
N TYR A 259 2.32 -30.25 3.80
CA TYR A 259 2.01 -31.61 3.34
C TYR A 259 3.30 -32.37 2.97
N PRO A 260 3.36 -33.69 3.23
CA PRO A 260 4.45 -34.53 2.76
C PRO A 260 4.63 -34.42 1.25
N ILE A 261 5.87 -34.31 0.78
CA ILE A 261 6.13 -34.14 -0.65
C ILE A 261 5.70 -35.39 -1.45
N GLU A 262 5.71 -36.55 -0.82
CA GLU A 262 5.26 -37.82 -1.38
C GLU A 262 3.80 -37.76 -1.81
N ASP A 263 2.95 -37.13 -0.99
CA ASP A 263 1.51 -36.98 -1.30
C ASP A 263 1.27 -36.09 -2.53
N VAL A 264 2.23 -35.20 -2.84
CA VAL A 264 2.14 -34.28 -4.00
C VAL A 264 2.68 -34.95 -5.28
N ILE A 265 3.74 -35.77 -5.16
CA ILE A 265 4.38 -36.45 -6.29
C ILE A 265 3.47 -37.55 -6.86
N ASP A 266 2.72 -38.21 -6.00
CA ASP A 266 1.85 -39.33 -6.37
C ASP A 266 0.48 -38.91 -6.94
N LEU A 267 0.21 -37.60 -7.05
CA LEU A 267 -0.99 -37.09 -7.72
C LEU A 267 -0.89 -37.40 -9.22
N SER A 268 -1.53 -38.50 -9.66
CA SER A 268 -1.74 -38.74 -11.08
C SER A 268 -2.86 -37.84 -11.61
N TYR A 269 -2.61 -37.18 -12.73
CA TYR A 269 -3.64 -36.46 -13.47
C TYR A 269 -4.64 -37.39 -14.13
#